data_f6ba161931c64b5743836df24fe23288
#
_entry.id   f6ba161931c64b5743836df24fe23288
#
_cell.length_a   1.000
_cell.length_b   1.000
_cell.length_c   1.000
_cell.angle_alpha   90.00
_cell.angle_beta   90.00
_cell.angle_gamma   90.00
#
_symmetry.space_group_name_H-M   'P 1'
#
loop_
_entity.id
_entity.type
_entity.pdbx_description
1 polymer ?
#
loop_
_entity_poly.entity_id
_entity_poly.type
_entity_poly.pdbx_seq_one_letter_code
_entity_poly.pdbx_strand_id
1 'polypeptide(L)'
;MKQFSSIVITGASSGIGEALALDYAAPGVALAVTGRDAQRLEAVAQACRSKGATVIAAPIDVVDRDALSAWLIAFDDAHPVDLILANAGISIDKDNSSLDDFAVIRKTLDVNVGGVLNTVEPLLSRLIVRKSGQIAIVSSLASFIGLPYSASYNASKAAVRVWGESIRYVLRKDGIGVSVICPGFVTSRMTAKAPFRMPFLMSSAQASAIIRKGLAANRARISFPIGTKAAVWLGSMLPGGLTARLLGA
;
A
#
# COMPACT_ATOMS: atom_id res chain seq x y z
N MET A 1 14.71 3.39 17.07
CA MET A 1 13.70 3.15 16.00
C MET A 1 14.43 3.20 14.66
N LYS A 2 14.11 2.28 13.75
CA LYS A 2 14.77 2.23 12.43
C LYS A 2 14.43 3.52 11.66
N GLN A 3 15.44 4.16 11.10
CA GLN A 3 15.30 5.26 10.15
C GLN A 3 15.55 4.72 8.76
N PHE A 4 14.86 5.28 7.78
CA PHE A 4 14.98 4.91 6.38
C PHE A 4 15.51 6.10 5.61
N SER A 5 16.48 5.85 4.73
CA SER A 5 17.17 6.87 3.95
C SER A 5 16.99 6.72 2.44
N SER A 6 16.60 5.54 1.98
CA SER A 6 16.35 5.27 0.56
C SER A 6 15.05 4.50 0.38
N ILE A 7 14.01 5.18 -0.11
CA ILE A 7 12.63 4.73 -0.02
C ILE A 7 11.96 4.72 -1.39
N VAL A 8 11.37 3.59 -1.75
CA VAL A 8 10.48 3.46 -2.91
C VAL A 8 9.03 3.59 -2.46
N ILE A 9 8.23 4.42 -3.13
CA ILE A 9 6.79 4.59 -2.84
C ILE A 9 6.00 4.52 -4.15
N THR A 10 5.21 3.47 -4.35
CA THR A 10 4.28 3.40 -5.47
C THR A 10 2.92 4.00 -5.09
N GLY A 11 2.23 4.61 -6.07
CA GLY A 11 0.96 5.31 -5.81
C GLY A 11 1.13 6.59 -4.99
N ALA A 12 2.26 7.29 -5.18
CA ALA A 12 2.63 8.48 -4.41
C ALA A 12 1.87 9.76 -4.82
N SER A 13 1.10 9.75 -5.91
CA SER A 13 0.43 10.95 -6.44
C SER A 13 -0.83 11.36 -5.67
N SER A 14 -1.21 10.66 -4.59
CA SER A 14 -2.36 11.00 -3.73
C SER A 14 -2.44 10.16 -2.45
N GLY A 15 -3.22 10.63 -1.48
CA GLY A 15 -3.65 9.86 -0.31
C GLY A 15 -2.51 9.40 0.59
N ILE A 16 -2.49 8.12 0.96
CA ILE A 16 -1.48 7.55 1.89
C ILE A 16 -0.07 7.66 1.29
N GLY A 17 0.09 7.36 -0.01
CA GLY A 17 1.40 7.42 -0.67
C GLY A 17 1.99 8.83 -0.71
N GLU A 18 1.18 9.84 -1.03
CA GLU A 18 1.55 11.25 -0.97
C GLU A 18 1.95 11.67 0.45
N ALA A 19 1.10 11.36 1.44
CA ALA A 19 1.39 11.72 2.83
C ALA A 19 2.68 11.06 3.34
N LEU A 20 2.94 9.80 2.99
CA LEU A 20 4.18 9.11 3.34
C LEU A 20 5.40 9.76 2.65
N ALA A 21 5.30 10.11 1.35
CA ALA A 21 6.38 10.79 0.65
C ALA A 21 6.74 12.11 1.32
N LEU A 22 5.72 12.93 1.62
CA LEU A 22 5.90 14.21 2.31
C LEU A 22 6.48 14.08 3.73
N ASP A 23 6.10 13.04 4.45
CA ASP A 23 6.53 12.81 5.83
C ASP A 23 7.92 12.17 5.93
N TYR A 24 8.37 11.44 4.91
CA TYR A 24 9.73 10.91 4.83
C TYR A 24 10.71 11.92 4.23
N ALA A 25 10.23 12.93 3.50
CA ALA A 25 11.08 13.91 2.85
C ALA A 25 11.87 14.74 3.88
N ALA A 26 13.19 14.61 3.85
CA ALA A 26 14.14 15.32 4.70
C ALA A 26 15.54 15.33 4.02
N PRO A 27 16.45 16.21 4.45
CA PRO A 27 17.83 16.15 4.00
C PRO A 27 18.45 14.77 4.26
N GLY A 28 19.17 14.24 3.26
CA GLY A 28 19.80 12.91 3.32
C GLY A 28 18.87 11.74 3.00
N VAL A 29 17.60 11.99 2.67
CA VAL A 29 16.65 10.96 2.24
C VAL A 29 16.51 10.99 0.72
N ALA A 30 16.63 9.81 0.08
CA ALA A 30 16.34 9.59 -1.33
C ALA A 30 14.97 8.91 -1.47
N LEU A 31 14.10 9.48 -2.31
CA LEU A 31 12.75 9.00 -2.57
C LEU A 31 12.58 8.64 -4.04
N ALA A 32 12.26 7.40 -4.34
CA ALA A 32 11.72 6.98 -5.63
C ALA A 32 10.19 6.97 -5.55
N VAL A 33 9.53 7.87 -6.25
CA VAL A 33 8.08 8.02 -6.22
C VAL A 33 7.46 7.78 -7.59
N THR A 34 6.42 6.93 -7.65
CA THR A 34 5.71 6.69 -8.90
C THR A 34 4.19 6.73 -8.73
N GLY A 35 3.51 7.04 -9.82
CA GLY A 35 2.06 7.13 -9.92
C GLY A 35 1.67 7.51 -11.34
N ARG A 36 0.43 7.21 -11.77
CA ARG A 36 -0.01 7.39 -13.16
C ARG A 36 -0.25 8.83 -13.58
N ASP A 37 -0.54 9.71 -12.65
CA ASP A 37 -0.82 11.12 -12.94
C ASP A 37 0.48 11.92 -12.76
N ALA A 38 1.07 12.29 -13.90
CA ALA A 38 2.36 12.97 -13.95
C ALA A 38 2.33 14.33 -13.25
N GLN A 39 1.26 15.11 -13.43
CA GLN A 39 1.16 16.45 -12.85
C GLN A 39 1.11 16.42 -11.32
N ARG A 40 0.25 15.55 -10.76
CA ARG A 40 0.17 15.41 -9.30
C ARG A 40 1.43 14.77 -8.71
N LEU A 41 2.01 13.79 -9.41
CA LEU A 41 3.25 13.16 -8.97
C LEU A 41 4.38 14.19 -8.89
N GLU A 42 4.50 15.06 -9.88
CA GLU A 42 5.52 16.10 -9.89
C GLU A 42 5.27 17.16 -8.80
N ALA A 43 4.01 17.52 -8.53
CA ALA A 43 3.69 18.42 -7.41
C ALA A 43 4.15 17.85 -6.06
N VAL A 44 3.93 16.54 -5.83
CA VAL A 44 4.42 15.84 -4.62
C VAL A 44 5.94 15.80 -4.60
N ALA A 45 6.58 15.50 -5.73
CA ALA A 45 8.04 15.46 -5.84
C ALA A 45 8.68 16.82 -5.51
N GLN A 46 8.12 17.91 -6.04
CA GLN A 46 8.57 19.27 -5.74
C GLN A 46 8.43 19.61 -4.26
N ALA A 47 7.29 19.26 -3.65
CA ALA A 47 7.07 19.45 -2.22
C ALA A 47 8.05 18.63 -1.36
N CYS A 48 8.45 17.45 -1.81
CA CYS A 48 9.49 16.66 -1.12
C CYS A 48 10.89 17.25 -1.31
N ARG A 49 11.23 17.74 -2.52
CA ARG A 49 12.51 18.41 -2.79
C ARG A 49 12.66 19.70 -1.97
N SER A 50 11.58 20.47 -1.80
CA SER A 50 11.62 21.68 -0.98
C SER A 50 11.85 21.41 0.51
N LYS A 51 11.69 20.15 0.95
CA LYS A 51 12.10 19.68 2.29
C LYS A 51 13.53 19.14 2.35
N GLY A 52 14.28 19.23 1.25
CA GLY A 52 15.68 18.80 1.17
C GLY A 52 15.88 17.33 0.78
N ALA A 53 14.84 16.60 0.40
CA ALA A 53 14.99 15.23 -0.07
C ALA A 53 15.49 15.17 -1.53
N THR A 54 16.28 14.15 -1.85
CA THR A 54 16.57 13.77 -3.25
C THR A 54 15.37 12.98 -3.78
N VAL A 55 14.72 13.45 -4.85
CA VAL A 55 13.49 12.81 -5.36
C VAL A 55 13.62 12.47 -6.83
N ILE A 56 13.44 11.18 -7.14
CA ILE A 56 13.32 10.67 -8.51
C ILE A 56 11.87 10.24 -8.70
N ALA A 57 11.16 10.99 -9.55
CA ALA A 57 9.75 10.77 -9.85
C ALA A 57 9.60 10.23 -11.28
N ALA A 58 8.79 9.19 -11.47
CA ALA A 58 8.49 8.65 -12.79
C ALA A 58 7.00 8.28 -12.90
N PRO A 59 6.28 8.76 -13.92
CA PRO A 59 4.87 8.45 -14.13
C PRO A 59 4.69 7.06 -14.74
N ILE A 60 4.98 6.01 -13.96
CA ILE A 60 4.90 4.61 -14.36
C ILE A 60 3.64 3.98 -13.78
N ASP A 61 2.89 3.21 -14.59
CA ASP A 61 1.84 2.32 -14.08
C ASP A 61 2.47 1.05 -13.51
N VAL A 62 2.07 0.66 -12.29
CA VAL A 62 2.62 -0.53 -11.61
C VAL A 62 2.32 -1.84 -12.34
N VAL A 63 1.41 -1.86 -13.31
CA VAL A 63 1.15 -3.03 -14.17
C VAL A 63 2.18 -3.17 -15.29
N ASP A 64 2.89 -2.10 -15.64
CA ASP A 64 4.02 -2.15 -16.57
C ASP A 64 5.26 -2.67 -15.82
N ARG A 65 5.38 -4.00 -15.81
CA ARG A 65 6.40 -4.72 -15.06
C ARG A 65 7.82 -4.33 -15.51
N ASP A 66 8.03 -4.24 -16.82
CA ASP A 66 9.37 -4.04 -17.37
C ASP A 66 9.86 -2.61 -17.12
N ALA A 67 9.01 -1.60 -17.39
CA ALA A 67 9.33 -0.21 -17.12
C ALA A 67 9.54 0.03 -15.62
N LEU A 68 8.68 -0.53 -14.76
CA LEU A 68 8.81 -0.40 -13.31
C LEU A 68 10.08 -1.07 -12.79
N SER A 69 10.39 -2.28 -13.26
CA SER A 69 11.58 -3.03 -12.86
C SER A 69 12.87 -2.28 -13.24
N ALA A 70 12.99 -1.84 -14.49
CA ALA A 70 14.16 -1.11 -14.95
C ALA A 70 14.39 0.17 -14.13
N TRP A 71 13.33 0.92 -13.86
CA TRP A 71 13.39 2.15 -13.08
C TRP A 71 13.78 1.91 -11.61
N LEU A 72 13.22 0.86 -10.97
CA LEU A 72 13.53 0.51 -9.59
C LEU A 72 14.97 0.04 -9.43
N ILE A 73 15.48 -0.75 -10.39
CA ILE A 73 16.87 -1.21 -10.38
C ILE A 73 17.83 -0.02 -10.53
N ALA A 74 17.58 0.88 -11.48
CA ALA A 74 18.38 2.07 -11.68
C ALA A 74 18.41 2.97 -10.42
N PHE A 75 17.27 3.09 -9.72
CA PHE A 75 17.22 3.80 -8.45
C PHE A 75 18.05 3.11 -7.37
N ASP A 76 17.92 1.79 -7.21
CA ASP A 76 18.64 1.01 -6.19
C ASP A 76 20.15 0.99 -6.43
N ASP A 77 20.61 1.06 -7.69
CA ASP A 77 22.01 1.16 -8.06
C ASP A 77 22.64 2.48 -7.58
N ALA A 78 21.88 3.58 -7.65
CA ALA A 78 22.32 4.90 -7.19
C ALA A 78 22.08 5.13 -5.68
N HIS A 79 20.99 4.59 -5.16
CA HIS A 79 20.53 4.78 -3.79
C HIS A 79 20.02 3.45 -3.23
N PRO A 80 20.90 2.61 -2.62
CA PRO A 80 20.51 1.29 -2.12
C PRO A 80 19.26 1.34 -1.24
N VAL A 81 18.16 0.76 -1.72
CA VAL A 81 16.83 0.84 -1.12
C VAL A 81 16.81 0.12 0.23
N ASP A 82 16.32 0.81 1.25
CA ASP A 82 16.13 0.28 2.60
C ASP A 82 14.65 0.15 3.00
N LEU A 83 13.71 0.79 2.26
CA LEU A 83 12.27 0.63 2.44
C LEU A 83 11.53 0.60 1.11
N ILE A 84 10.75 -0.45 0.88
CA ILE A 84 9.82 -0.56 -0.24
C ILE A 84 8.40 -0.36 0.30
N LEU A 85 7.68 0.68 -0.18
CA LEU A 85 6.28 0.92 0.10
C LEU A 85 5.44 0.59 -1.14
N ALA A 86 4.99 -0.67 -1.25
CA ALA A 86 4.07 -1.14 -2.26
C ALA A 86 2.65 -0.66 -1.89
N ASN A 87 2.33 0.58 -2.27
CA ASN A 87 1.10 1.27 -1.87
C ASN A 87 0.11 1.47 -3.02
N ALA A 88 0.53 1.46 -4.27
CA ALA A 88 -0.38 1.63 -5.40
C ALA A 88 -1.56 0.64 -5.33
N GLY A 89 -2.75 1.15 -5.61
CA GLY A 89 -3.96 0.33 -5.62
C GLY A 89 -5.17 1.12 -6.10
N ILE A 90 -6.17 0.38 -6.54
CA ILE A 90 -7.46 0.92 -6.99
C ILE A 90 -8.61 0.21 -6.29
N SER A 91 -9.73 0.91 -6.17
CA SER A 91 -11.06 0.35 -5.94
C SER A 91 -11.94 0.90 -7.03
N ILE A 92 -12.57 0.02 -7.79
CA ILE A 92 -13.49 0.39 -8.86
C ILE A 92 -14.87 -0.05 -8.39
N ASP A 93 -15.41 0.72 -7.46
CA ASP A 93 -16.79 0.51 -7.01
C ASP A 93 -17.69 1.18 -8.03
N LYS A 94 -18.34 0.38 -8.86
CA LYS A 94 -19.51 0.78 -9.64
C LYS A 94 -20.74 0.26 -8.91
N ASP A 95 -21.83 0.99 -9.04
CA ASP A 95 -23.16 0.60 -8.54
C ASP A 95 -23.39 -0.90 -8.63
N ASN A 96 -24.12 -1.48 -7.70
CA ASN A 96 -24.46 -2.88 -7.43
C ASN A 96 -24.41 -3.93 -8.59
N SER A 97 -24.03 -3.53 -9.79
CA SER A 97 -23.92 -4.34 -11.00
C SER A 97 -22.55 -4.94 -11.27
N SER A 98 -21.58 -4.73 -10.38
CA SER A 98 -20.17 -5.08 -10.65
C SER A 98 -19.82 -6.55 -10.47
N LEU A 99 -20.76 -7.40 -10.06
CA LEU A 99 -20.49 -8.85 -9.92
C LEU A 99 -20.16 -9.53 -11.25
N ASP A 100 -20.60 -8.95 -12.37
CA ASP A 100 -20.45 -9.57 -13.69
C ASP A 100 -19.41 -8.89 -14.59
N ASP A 101 -18.74 -7.80 -14.13
CA ASP A 101 -17.71 -7.13 -14.91
C ASP A 101 -16.31 -7.75 -14.63
N PHE A 102 -16.04 -8.86 -15.26
CA PHE A 102 -14.74 -9.55 -15.15
C PHE A 102 -13.57 -8.69 -15.62
N ALA A 103 -13.76 -7.71 -16.48
CA ALA A 103 -12.71 -6.78 -16.87
C ALA A 103 -12.30 -5.88 -15.69
N VAL A 104 -13.26 -5.41 -14.91
CA VAL A 104 -13.02 -4.65 -13.67
C VAL A 104 -12.31 -5.51 -12.63
N ILE A 105 -12.76 -6.77 -12.46
CA ILE A 105 -12.14 -7.72 -11.53
C ILE A 105 -10.67 -7.94 -11.91
N ARG A 106 -10.38 -8.29 -13.18
CA ARG A 106 -9.00 -8.49 -13.66
C ARG A 106 -8.14 -7.24 -13.45
N LYS A 107 -8.62 -6.08 -13.87
CA LYS A 107 -7.91 -4.82 -13.67
C LYS A 107 -7.60 -4.52 -12.20
N THR A 108 -8.54 -4.83 -11.30
CA THR A 108 -8.32 -4.66 -9.86
C THR A 108 -7.23 -5.61 -9.34
N LEU A 109 -7.24 -6.86 -9.77
CA LEU A 109 -6.22 -7.85 -9.42
C LEU A 109 -4.86 -7.48 -10.03
N ASP A 110 -4.80 -7.08 -11.30
CA ASP A 110 -3.57 -6.68 -11.97
C ASP A 110 -2.88 -5.52 -11.24
N VAL A 111 -3.64 -4.49 -10.84
CA VAL A 111 -3.07 -3.35 -10.13
C VAL A 111 -2.75 -3.69 -8.68
N ASN A 112 -3.71 -4.28 -7.93
CA ASN A 112 -3.59 -4.43 -6.47
C ASN A 112 -2.72 -5.62 -6.06
N VAL A 113 -2.62 -6.65 -6.90
CA VAL A 113 -1.78 -7.83 -6.66
C VAL A 113 -0.56 -7.80 -7.56
N GLY A 114 -0.76 -7.78 -8.87
CA GLY A 114 0.34 -7.71 -9.85
C GLY A 114 1.27 -6.53 -9.58
N GLY A 115 0.70 -5.32 -9.37
CA GLY A 115 1.48 -4.11 -9.06
C GLY A 115 2.31 -4.22 -7.77
N VAL A 116 1.81 -4.92 -6.75
CA VAL A 116 2.59 -5.19 -5.52
C VAL A 116 3.77 -6.12 -5.82
N LEU A 117 3.53 -7.20 -6.57
CA LEU A 117 4.59 -8.13 -6.98
C LEU A 117 5.63 -7.42 -7.82
N ASN A 118 5.22 -6.68 -8.85
CA ASN A 118 6.11 -5.92 -9.74
C ASN A 118 6.94 -4.87 -8.97
N THR A 119 6.42 -4.35 -7.85
CA THR A 119 7.16 -3.40 -7.00
C THR A 119 8.23 -4.10 -6.15
N VAL A 120 7.98 -5.31 -5.67
CA VAL A 120 8.87 -6.01 -4.72
C VAL A 120 9.89 -6.86 -5.44
N GLU A 121 9.49 -7.57 -6.50
CA GLU A 121 10.29 -8.57 -7.21
C GLU A 121 11.69 -8.07 -7.63
N PRO A 122 11.85 -6.91 -8.32
CA PRO A 122 13.15 -6.48 -8.83
C PRO A 122 14.15 -6.13 -7.72
N LEU A 123 13.68 -5.81 -6.53
CA LEU A 123 14.52 -5.41 -5.41
C LEU A 123 14.75 -6.53 -4.39
N LEU A 124 13.96 -7.60 -4.41
CA LEU A 124 13.99 -8.63 -3.37
C LEU A 124 15.34 -9.32 -3.25
N SER A 125 15.93 -9.77 -4.36
CA SER A 125 17.27 -10.41 -4.37
C SER A 125 18.34 -9.47 -3.84
N ARG A 126 18.24 -8.19 -4.16
CA ARG A 126 19.17 -7.15 -3.72
C ARG A 126 19.11 -6.92 -2.21
N LEU A 127 17.90 -6.90 -1.64
CA LEU A 127 17.71 -6.85 -0.18
C LEU A 127 18.28 -8.10 0.51
N ILE A 128 18.06 -9.30 -0.07
CA ILE A 128 18.57 -10.56 0.45
C ILE A 128 20.11 -10.57 0.48
N VAL A 129 20.77 -10.15 -0.60
CA VAL A 129 22.22 -10.03 -0.67
C VAL A 129 22.75 -9.06 0.37
N ARG A 130 22.10 -7.91 0.56
CA ARG A 130 22.48 -6.90 1.56
C ARG A 130 22.14 -7.31 3.00
N LYS A 131 21.31 -8.35 3.19
CA LYS A 131 20.75 -8.77 4.50
C LYS A 131 20.13 -7.62 5.28
N SER A 132 19.55 -6.68 4.57
CA SER A 132 18.99 -5.44 5.13
C SER A 132 17.86 -4.91 4.27
N GLY A 133 16.87 -4.31 4.91
CA GLY A 133 15.74 -3.65 4.26
C GLY A 133 14.42 -3.96 4.93
N GLN A 134 13.39 -3.33 4.42
CA GLN A 134 12.02 -3.58 4.85
C GLN A 134 11.05 -3.44 3.69
N ILE A 135 10.10 -4.36 3.61
CA ILE A 135 9.01 -4.35 2.64
C ILE A 135 7.73 -3.99 3.39
N ALA A 136 7.03 -2.97 2.92
CA ALA A 136 5.75 -2.54 3.45
C ALA A 136 4.68 -2.67 2.36
N ILE A 137 3.64 -3.47 2.62
CA ILE A 137 2.58 -3.78 1.67
C ILE A 137 1.28 -3.15 2.17
N VAL A 138 0.70 -2.27 1.37
CA VAL A 138 -0.58 -1.64 1.72
C VAL A 138 -1.75 -2.51 1.28
N SER A 139 -2.32 -3.20 2.27
CA SER A 139 -3.56 -3.94 2.18
C SER A 139 -4.75 -3.07 2.62
N SER A 140 -5.69 -3.60 3.38
CA SER A 140 -6.88 -2.91 3.93
C SER A 140 -7.48 -3.74 5.07
N LEU A 141 -8.26 -3.12 5.95
CA LEU A 141 -9.14 -3.85 6.86
C LEU A 141 -10.20 -4.67 6.11
N ALA A 142 -10.58 -4.27 4.90
CA ALA A 142 -11.45 -5.04 4.01
C ALA A 142 -10.86 -6.40 3.57
N SER A 143 -9.58 -6.66 3.85
CA SER A 143 -8.91 -7.94 3.56
C SER A 143 -9.28 -9.08 4.52
N PHE A 144 -10.01 -8.79 5.59
CA PHE A 144 -10.34 -9.78 6.63
C PHE A 144 -11.76 -10.34 6.50
N ILE A 145 -12.61 -9.71 5.69
CA ILE A 145 -14.00 -10.10 5.53
C ILE A 145 -14.45 -9.82 4.09
N GLY A 146 -15.28 -10.69 3.52
CA GLY A 146 -15.96 -10.42 2.27
C GLY A 146 -17.07 -9.39 2.49
N LEU A 147 -16.93 -8.21 1.91
CA LEU A 147 -17.96 -7.18 1.96
C LEU A 147 -18.76 -7.18 0.65
N PRO A 148 -20.08 -7.04 0.68
CA PRO A 148 -20.87 -6.82 -0.51
C PRO A 148 -20.35 -5.57 -1.24
N TYR A 149 -20.53 -5.50 -2.55
CA TYR A 149 -20.14 -4.37 -3.42
C TYR A 149 -18.64 -4.11 -3.63
N SER A 150 -17.74 -4.91 -3.04
CA SER A 150 -16.28 -4.72 -3.13
C SER A 150 -15.52 -6.05 -3.28
N ALA A 151 -16.11 -7.04 -3.94
CA ALA A 151 -15.57 -8.41 -3.97
C ALA A 151 -14.14 -8.48 -4.52
N SER A 152 -13.87 -7.85 -5.68
CA SER A 152 -12.55 -7.84 -6.31
C SER A 152 -11.51 -7.11 -5.44
N TYR A 153 -11.90 -5.98 -4.83
CA TYR A 153 -11.04 -5.23 -3.93
C TYR A 153 -10.69 -6.06 -2.69
N ASN A 154 -11.70 -6.62 -2.01
CA ASN A 154 -11.50 -7.43 -0.81
C ASN A 154 -10.58 -8.63 -1.10
N ALA A 155 -10.85 -9.36 -2.20
CA ALA A 155 -10.03 -10.49 -2.63
C ALA A 155 -8.58 -10.07 -2.92
N SER A 156 -8.37 -8.97 -3.66
CA SER A 156 -7.05 -8.45 -3.97
C SER A 156 -6.26 -8.06 -2.71
N LYS A 157 -6.93 -7.39 -1.75
CA LYS A 157 -6.29 -6.97 -0.51
C LYS A 157 -6.05 -8.14 0.45
N ALA A 158 -6.89 -9.18 0.43
CA ALA A 158 -6.66 -10.43 1.15
C ALA A 158 -5.43 -11.16 0.59
N ALA A 159 -5.31 -11.27 -0.72
CA ALA A 159 -4.16 -11.91 -1.37
C ALA A 159 -2.83 -11.29 -0.93
N VAL A 160 -2.68 -9.97 -1.07
CA VAL A 160 -1.41 -9.29 -0.70
C VAL A 160 -1.17 -9.27 0.82
N ARG A 161 -2.23 -9.30 1.64
CA ARG A 161 -2.08 -9.45 3.09
C ARG A 161 -1.48 -10.79 3.45
N VAL A 162 -2.09 -11.88 2.97
CA VAL A 162 -1.64 -13.23 3.28
C VAL A 162 -0.24 -13.48 2.74
N TRP A 163 0.02 -13.05 1.49
CA TRP A 163 1.35 -13.13 0.90
C TRP A 163 2.40 -12.39 1.74
N GLY A 164 2.14 -11.13 2.12
CA GLY A 164 3.06 -10.33 2.93
C GLY A 164 3.33 -10.93 4.31
N GLU A 165 2.29 -11.46 4.98
CA GLU A 165 2.42 -12.16 6.25
C GLU A 165 3.29 -13.42 6.10
N SER A 166 3.11 -14.18 5.01
CA SER A 166 3.85 -15.41 4.75
C SER A 166 5.34 -15.15 4.45
N ILE A 167 5.64 -14.19 3.56
CA ILE A 167 7.04 -13.90 3.21
C ILE A 167 7.81 -13.28 4.38
N ARG A 168 7.14 -12.67 5.36
CA ARG A 168 7.79 -12.20 6.58
C ARG A 168 8.52 -13.32 7.32
N TYR A 169 7.91 -14.51 7.42
CA TYR A 169 8.55 -15.64 8.08
C TYR A 169 9.77 -16.14 7.31
N VAL A 170 9.65 -16.18 5.97
CA VAL A 170 10.73 -16.63 5.09
C VAL A 170 11.93 -15.68 5.12
N LEU A 171 11.69 -14.37 5.02
CA LEU A 171 12.72 -13.35 4.88
C LEU A 171 13.39 -12.94 6.21
N ARG A 172 12.83 -13.39 7.34
CA ARG A 172 13.40 -13.09 8.66
C ARG A 172 14.86 -13.57 8.81
N LYS A 173 15.18 -14.74 8.27
CA LYS A 173 16.54 -15.29 8.29
C LYS A 173 17.56 -14.43 7.53
N ASP A 174 17.07 -13.66 6.55
CA ASP A 174 17.87 -12.77 5.73
C ASP A 174 17.91 -11.32 6.28
N GLY A 175 17.40 -11.10 7.51
CA GLY A 175 17.40 -9.78 8.15
C GLY A 175 16.40 -8.78 7.58
N ILE A 176 15.49 -9.22 6.68
CA ILE A 176 14.52 -8.35 6.00
C ILE A 176 13.23 -8.29 6.80
N GLY A 177 12.78 -7.07 7.11
CA GLY A 177 11.47 -6.82 7.69
C GLY A 177 10.37 -6.86 6.65
N VAL A 178 9.19 -7.39 7.01
CA VAL A 178 7.98 -7.24 6.20
C VAL A 178 6.84 -6.75 7.07
N SER A 179 6.17 -5.68 6.65
CA SER A 179 5.03 -5.10 7.37
C SER A 179 3.82 -5.04 6.45
N VAL A 180 2.71 -5.61 6.88
CA VAL A 180 1.43 -5.46 6.18
C VAL A 180 0.63 -4.35 6.84
N ILE A 181 0.26 -3.35 6.05
CA ILE A 181 -0.49 -2.18 6.49
C ILE A 181 -1.95 -2.42 6.12
N CYS A 182 -2.83 -2.39 7.12
CA CYS A 182 -4.27 -2.61 6.95
C CYS A 182 -5.04 -1.38 7.42
N PRO A 183 -5.15 -0.33 6.58
CA PRO A 183 -5.96 0.85 6.90
C PRO A 183 -7.46 0.53 6.87
N GLY A 184 -8.23 1.26 7.68
CA GLY A 184 -9.65 1.48 7.44
C GLY A 184 -9.86 2.59 6.43
N PHE A 185 -10.88 3.42 6.64
CA PHE A 185 -11.15 4.55 5.76
C PHE A 185 -10.15 5.69 5.99
N VAL A 186 -9.48 6.09 4.91
CA VAL A 186 -8.52 7.20 4.90
C VAL A 186 -8.91 8.16 3.79
N THR A 187 -8.94 9.44 4.07
CA THR A 187 -9.24 10.49 3.08
C THR A 187 -8.29 10.38 1.90
N SER A 188 -8.85 10.17 0.72
CA SER A 188 -8.13 10.01 -0.53
C SER A 188 -9.09 10.26 -1.70
N ARG A 189 -8.58 10.31 -2.92
CA ARG A 189 -9.43 10.36 -4.12
C ARG A 189 -10.29 9.09 -4.27
N MET A 190 -9.81 7.96 -3.78
CA MET A 190 -10.56 6.71 -3.78
C MET A 190 -11.80 6.81 -2.88
N THR A 191 -11.66 7.38 -1.68
CA THR A 191 -12.74 7.53 -0.72
C THR A 191 -13.64 8.73 -0.97
N ALA A 192 -13.16 9.76 -1.69
CA ALA A 192 -13.94 10.97 -1.97
C ALA A 192 -15.21 10.72 -2.82
N LYS A 193 -15.26 9.61 -3.55
CA LYS A 193 -16.38 9.21 -4.41
C LYS A 193 -17.25 8.08 -3.83
N ALA A 194 -16.96 7.65 -2.61
CA ALA A 194 -17.67 6.52 -2.00
C ALA A 194 -19.09 6.95 -1.60
N PRO A 195 -20.16 6.22 -2.03
CA PRO A 195 -21.55 6.59 -1.79
C PRO A 195 -22.08 6.20 -0.40
N PHE A 196 -21.20 5.71 0.49
CA PHE A 196 -21.57 5.19 1.80
C PHE A 196 -20.87 5.92 2.95
N ARG A 197 -21.44 5.83 4.15
CA ARG A 197 -20.82 6.37 5.37
C ARG A 197 -19.53 5.62 5.69
N MET A 198 -18.47 6.37 5.99
CA MET A 198 -17.17 5.86 6.38
C MET A 198 -16.92 6.13 7.87
N PRO A 199 -17.28 5.17 8.75
CA PRO A 199 -17.04 5.34 10.18
C PRO A 199 -15.54 5.43 10.45
N PHE A 200 -15.16 6.30 11.39
CA PHE A 200 -13.77 6.52 11.79
C PHE A 200 -12.83 6.92 10.64
N LEU A 201 -13.33 7.72 9.69
CA LEU A 201 -12.52 8.29 8.60
C LEU A 201 -11.34 9.07 9.19
N MET A 202 -10.14 8.75 8.73
CA MET A 202 -8.88 9.38 9.15
C MET A 202 -8.31 10.21 8.00
N SER A 203 -7.56 11.27 8.34
CA SER A 203 -6.76 11.97 7.32
C SER A 203 -5.56 11.15 6.88
N SER A 204 -5.06 11.42 5.64
CA SER A 204 -3.84 10.77 5.13
C SER A 204 -2.63 11.05 6.02
N ALA A 205 -2.54 12.24 6.63
CA ALA A 205 -1.46 12.61 7.55
C ALA A 205 -1.49 11.77 8.84
N GLN A 206 -2.68 11.57 9.43
CA GLN A 206 -2.84 10.69 10.60
C GLN A 206 -2.46 9.25 10.26
N ALA A 207 -2.88 8.76 9.09
CA ALA A 207 -2.54 7.42 8.63
C ALA A 207 -1.02 7.28 8.43
N SER A 208 -0.38 8.25 7.79
CA SER A 208 1.08 8.27 7.59
C SER A 208 1.85 8.21 8.90
N ALA A 209 1.48 9.01 9.90
CA ALA A 209 2.12 8.99 11.21
C ALA A 209 2.05 7.62 11.89
N ILE A 210 0.89 6.94 11.84
CA ILE A 210 0.72 5.58 12.39
C ILE A 210 1.58 4.57 11.63
N ILE A 211 1.58 4.65 10.29
CA ILE A 211 2.35 3.77 9.42
C ILE A 211 3.84 3.92 9.72
N ARG A 212 4.37 5.14 9.70
CA ARG A 212 5.79 5.41 9.97
C ARG A 212 6.23 4.86 11.33
N LYS A 213 5.44 5.10 12.38
CA LYS A 213 5.71 4.54 13.72
C LYS A 213 5.73 3.01 13.73
N GLY A 214 4.81 2.39 13.01
CA GLY A 214 4.73 0.93 12.88
C GLY A 214 5.89 0.35 12.10
N LEU A 215 6.31 0.99 11.00
CA LEU A 215 7.45 0.59 10.18
C LEU A 215 8.77 0.74 10.95
N ALA A 216 8.98 1.86 11.64
CA ALA A 216 10.16 2.09 12.47
C ALA A 216 10.32 1.04 13.58
N ALA A 217 9.22 0.46 14.07
CA ALA A 217 9.18 -0.64 15.02
C ALA A 217 9.15 -2.04 14.36
N ASN A 218 9.28 -2.13 13.05
CA ASN A 218 9.19 -3.38 12.25
C ASN A 218 7.97 -4.24 12.63
N ARG A 219 6.81 -3.62 12.85
CA ARG A 219 5.58 -4.35 13.19
C ARG A 219 5.12 -5.23 12.03
N ALA A 220 4.79 -6.47 12.31
CA ALA A 220 4.31 -7.42 11.29
C ALA A 220 3.02 -6.92 10.62
N ARG A 221 2.09 -6.38 11.43
CA ARG A 221 0.81 -5.83 10.95
C ARG A 221 0.54 -4.47 11.58
N ILE A 222 0.17 -3.50 10.75
CA ILE A 222 -0.15 -2.13 11.14
C ILE A 222 -1.60 -1.86 10.74
N SER A 223 -2.54 -2.13 11.67
CA SER A 223 -3.99 -1.98 11.43
C SER A 223 -4.55 -0.82 12.22
N PHE A 224 -5.34 0.03 11.58
CA PHE A 224 -5.95 1.21 12.17
C PHE A 224 -7.21 1.64 11.38
N PRO A 225 -8.14 2.44 11.98
CA PRO A 225 -8.22 2.78 13.39
C PRO A 225 -8.69 1.60 14.26
N ILE A 226 -8.54 1.73 15.59
CA ILE A 226 -8.84 0.64 16.53
C ILE A 226 -10.31 0.22 16.47
N GLY A 227 -11.24 1.17 16.36
CA GLY A 227 -12.67 0.88 16.32
C GLY A 227 -13.06 0.02 15.10
N THR A 228 -12.64 0.43 13.88
CA THR A 228 -12.90 -0.34 12.66
C THR A 228 -12.19 -1.70 12.70
N LYS A 229 -10.95 -1.75 13.20
CA LYS A 229 -10.22 -3.02 13.38
C LYS A 229 -10.98 -4.00 14.26
N ALA A 230 -11.49 -3.54 15.41
CA ALA A 230 -12.26 -4.38 16.33
C ALA A 230 -13.55 -4.90 15.69
N ALA A 231 -14.30 -4.03 14.99
CA ALA A 231 -15.53 -4.41 14.30
C ALA A 231 -15.27 -5.46 13.20
N VAL A 232 -14.24 -5.26 12.39
CA VAL A 232 -13.87 -6.21 11.32
C VAL A 232 -13.39 -7.54 11.90
N TRP A 233 -12.60 -7.51 12.97
CA TRP A 233 -12.12 -8.72 13.65
C TRP A 233 -13.28 -9.54 14.24
N LEU A 234 -14.21 -8.89 14.93
CA LEU A 234 -15.43 -9.54 15.42
C LEU A 234 -16.27 -10.11 14.28
N GLY A 235 -16.48 -9.33 13.21
CA GLY A 235 -17.23 -9.78 12.04
C GLY A 235 -16.60 -10.99 11.34
N SER A 236 -15.27 -11.08 11.30
CA SER A 236 -14.57 -12.22 10.68
C SER A 236 -14.67 -13.52 11.48
N MET A 237 -15.06 -13.47 12.74
CA MET A 237 -15.30 -14.65 13.59
C MET A 237 -16.73 -15.18 13.51
N LEU A 238 -17.65 -14.43 12.94
CA LEU A 238 -19.05 -14.84 12.84
C LEU A 238 -19.24 -15.88 11.73
N PRO A 239 -20.14 -16.86 11.92
CA PRO A 239 -20.58 -17.75 10.85
C PRO A 239 -21.11 -16.95 9.65
N GLY A 240 -20.83 -17.42 8.43
CA GLY A 240 -21.17 -16.69 7.19
C GLY A 240 -22.64 -16.26 7.08
N GLY A 241 -23.59 -17.08 7.55
CA GLY A 241 -25.02 -16.74 7.57
C GLY A 241 -25.38 -15.58 8.51
N LEU A 242 -24.66 -15.42 9.64
CA LEU A 242 -24.83 -14.28 10.54
C LEU A 242 -24.19 -13.01 9.95
N THR A 243 -23.02 -13.15 9.34
CA THR A 243 -22.36 -12.04 8.68
C THR A 243 -23.21 -11.49 7.53
N ALA A 244 -23.81 -12.37 6.71
CA ALA A 244 -24.70 -11.97 5.63
C ALA A 244 -25.88 -11.15 6.17
N ARG A 245 -26.57 -11.64 7.21
CA ARG A 245 -27.69 -10.90 7.83
C ARG A 245 -27.30 -9.52 8.37
N LEU A 246 -26.13 -9.42 9.01
CA LEU A 246 -25.64 -8.14 9.56
C LEU A 246 -25.22 -7.15 8.46
N LEU A 247 -24.80 -7.62 7.31
CA LEU A 247 -24.41 -6.81 6.16
C LEU A 247 -25.59 -6.50 5.21
N GLY A 248 -26.81 -6.97 5.54
CA GLY A 248 -28.03 -6.69 4.76
C GLY A 248 -28.13 -7.53 3.48
N ALA A 249 -27.49 -8.70 3.47
CA ALA A 249 -27.55 -9.67 2.37
C ALA A 249 -28.46 -10.86 2.73
#